data_170d54613141f114be04d9ecca6601ba
#
_entry.id   170d54613141f114be04d9ecca6601ba
#
_cell.length_a   1.000
_cell.length_b   1.000
_cell.length_c   1.000
_cell.angle_alpha   90.00
_cell.angle_beta   90.00
_cell.angle_gamma   90.00
#
_symmetry.space_group_name_H-M   'P 1'
#
loop_
_entity.id
_entity.type
_entity.pdbx_description
1 polymer ?
#
loop_
_entity_poly.entity_id
_entity_poly.type
_entity_poly.pdbx_seq_one_letter_code
_entity_poly.pdbx_strand_id
1 'polypeptide(L)'
;MKMYTLHYIIQNDQCDYTGRLRDENIFVYFSRIATVDGSLSGFYKESMKGKYGYVVSKQSLILTEPIYEDDEITLTTDIGHYSNVIFPRFYYIEKEGRRIGECRSIWTLIDLKRRRITSPKRAGLTLPDNPDLVKEEPETLFMQDDRQLVSTYTVPYSDIDTNRHLNNTHYLRIASNLIPVEAYENHFMDSISINYKKEILAHQTIELYLTHINDTYIIEGDVEGENCFIVKIHMKEYTK
;
A
#
# COMPACT_ATOMS: atom_id res chain seq x y z
N MET A 1 4.69 14.28 18.34
CA MET A 1 3.26 14.16 18.05
C MET A 1 2.79 12.83 18.64
N LYS A 2 1.53 12.68 19.13
CA LYS A 2 1.09 11.39 19.69
C LYS A 2 0.72 10.46 18.54
N MET A 3 1.35 9.30 18.45
CA MET A 3 1.02 8.26 17.46
C MET A 3 -0.43 7.80 17.65
N TYR A 4 -1.13 7.61 16.53
CA TYR A 4 -2.48 7.06 16.55
C TYR A 4 -2.44 5.54 16.44
N THR A 5 -3.29 4.88 17.20
CA THR A 5 -3.27 3.41 17.33
C THR A 5 -4.67 2.83 17.12
N LEU A 6 -4.77 1.73 16.39
CA LEU A 6 -5.96 0.91 16.23
C LEU A 6 -5.66 -0.55 16.61
N HIS A 7 -6.66 -1.24 17.15
CA HIS A 7 -6.59 -2.65 17.48
C HIS A 7 -7.53 -3.44 16.56
N TYR A 8 -7.06 -4.59 16.10
CA TYR A 8 -7.82 -5.51 15.27
C TYR A 8 -7.72 -6.93 15.82
N ILE A 9 -8.84 -7.64 15.77
CA ILE A 9 -8.90 -9.10 15.90
C ILE A 9 -9.17 -9.61 14.50
N ILE A 10 -8.29 -10.47 13.99
CA ILE A 10 -8.37 -10.98 12.62
C ILE A 10 -9.52 -11.97 12.48
N GLN A 11 -10.42 -11.70 11.55
CA GLN A 11 -11.61 -12.50 11.31
C GLN A 11 -11.37 -13.50 10.15
N ASN A 12 -12.08 -14.63 10.18
CA ASN A 12 -11.99 -15.70 9.19
C ASN A 12 -12.17 -15.21 7.74
N ASP A 13 -13.13 -14.32 7.48
CA ASP A 13 -13.40 -13.76 6.14
C ASP A 13 -12.26 -12.91 5.57
N GLN A 14 -11.31 -12.51 6.41
CA GLN A 14 -10.13 -11.76 6.04
C GLN A 14 -8.93 -12.67 5.71
N CYS A 15 -9.05 -13.96 5.99
CA CYS A 15 -7.97 -14.92 5.84
C CYS A 15 -8.03 -15.68 4.51
N ASP A 16 -6.88 -16.21 4.11
CA ASP A 16 -6.76 -17.13 2.99
C ASP A 16 -7.06 -18.57 3.41
N TYR A 17 -6.93 -19.54 2.50
CA TYR A 17 -7.19 -20.96 2.75
C TYR A 17 -6.19 -21.60 3.74
N THR A 18 -5.07 -20.95 4.04
CA THR A 18 -4.11 -21.40 5.05
C THR A 18 -4.42 -20.85 6.45
N GLY A 19 -5.48 -20.05 6.59
CA GLY A 19 -5.85 -19.33 7.80
C GLY A 19 -5.03 -18.09 8.10
N ARG A 20 -4.21 -17.63 7.15
CA ARG A 20 -3.44 -16.38 7.27
C ARG A 20 -4.22 -15.18 6.76
N LEU A 21 -4.05 -14.05 7.43
CA LEU A 21 -4.57 -12.77 6.95
C LEU A 21 -4.05 -12.51 5.53
N ARG A 22 -4.95 -12.27 4.57
CA ARG A 22 -4.54 -11.84 3.23
C ARG A 22 -3.81 -10.51 3.31
N ASP A 23 -2.63 -10.45 2.70
CA ASP A 23 -1.74 -9.29 2.83
C ASP A 23 -2.36 -7.99 2.31
N GLU A 24 -3.28 -8.03 1.33
CA GLU A 24 -4.02 -6.85 0.89
C GLU A 24 -4.88 -6.23 2.01
N ASN A 25 -5.35 -7.00 2.98
CA ASN A 25 -6.11 -6.48 4.12
C ASN A 25 -5.23 -5.63 5.05
N ILE A 26 -3.92 -5.91 5.12
CA ILE A 26 -2.97 -5.08 5.87
C ILE A 26 -2.94 -3.67 5.27
N PHE A 27 -2.91 -3.56 3.94
CA PHE A 27 -2.93 -2.25 3.26
C PHE A 27 -4.28 -1.53 3.42
N VAL A 28 -5.39 -2.27 3.53
CA VAL A 28 -6.70 -1.71 3.91
C VAL A 28 -6.63 -1.10 5.31
N TYR A 29 -6.02 -1.80 6.27
CA TYR A 29 -5.85 -1.28 7.64
C TYR A 29 -4.95 -0.05 7.67
N PHE A 30 -3.83 -0.04 6.90
CA PHE A 30 -2.98 1.14 6.78
C PHE A 30 -3.74 2.34 6.21
N SER A 31 -4.58 2.14 5.20
CA SER A 31 -5.41 3.20 4.63
C SER A 31 -6.42 3.76 5.65
N ARG A 32 -7.05 2.87 6.44
CA ARG A 32 -8.00 3.28 7.49
C ARG A 32 -7.33 4.10 8.59
N ILE A 33 -6.22 3.60 9.15
CA ILE A 33 -5.52 4.31 10.22
C ILE A 33 -4.95 5.64 9.73
N ALA A 34 -4.44 5.72 8.50
CA ALA A 34 -3.95 6.96 7.89
C ALA A 34 -5.06 8.01 7.74
N THR A 35 -6.26 7.57 7.35
CA THR A 35 -7.42 8.47 7.17
C THR A 35 -7.85 9.07 8.51
N VAL A 36 -7.96 8.24 9.54
CA VAL A 36 -8.36 8.70 10.88
C VAL A 36 -7.29 9.60 11.49
N ASP A 37 -6.04 9.16 11.49
CA ASP A 37 -4.92 9.94 12.00
C ASP A 37 -4.75 11.26 11.24
N GLY A 38 -4.87 11.25 9.93
CA GLY A 38 -4.78 12.45 9.10
C GLY A 38 -5.79 13.53 9.50
N SER A 39 -7.00 13.13 9.87
CA SER A 39 -8.05 14.03 10.35
C SER A 39 -7.77 14.52 11.77
N LEU A 40 -7.35 13.64 12.67
CA LEU A 40 -7.08 13.98 14.09
C LEU A 40 -5.82 14.82 14.25
N SER A 41 -4.78 14.55 13.50
CA SER A 41 -3.51 15.27 13.54
C SER A 41 -3.56 16.65 12.86
N GLY A 42 -4.61 16.93 12.08
CA GLY A 42 -4.74 18.14 11.26
C GLY A 42 -3.94 18.08 9.95
N PHE A 43 -3.47 16.89 9.56
CA PHE A 43 -2.84 16.67 8.26
C PHE A 43 -3.86 16.74 7.12
N TYR A 44 -5.09 16.28 7.36
CA TYR A 44 -6.24 16.52 6.50
C TYR A 44 -7.24 17.43 7.20
N LYS A 45 -7.63 18.53 6.56
CA LYS A 45 -8.54 19.53 7.10
C LYS A 45 -9.83 19.58 6.28
N GLU A 46 -10.96 19.92 6.90
CA GLU A 46 -12.24 20.08 6.20
C GLU A 46 -12.15 21.09 5.04
N SER A 47 -11.31 22.12 5.18
CA SER A 47 -11.05 23.12 4.11
C SER A 47 -10.40 22.52 2.84
N MET A 48 -9.84 21.32 2.93
CA MET A 48 -9.23 20.57 1.82
C MET A 48 -10.26 19.77 1.04
N LYS A 49 -11.40 19.44 1.64
CA LYS A 49 -12.44 18.58 1.06
C LYS A 49 -12.87 19.06 -0.32
N GLY A 50 -12.84 18.16 -1.29
CA GLY A 50 -13.17 18.45 -2.70
C GLY A 50 -12.19 19.35 -3.45
N LYS A 51 -11.10 19.80 -2.81
CA LYS A 51 -10.05 20.64 -3.41
C LYS A 51 -8.72 19.95 -3.48
N TYR A 52 -8.34 19.29 -2.39
CA TYR A 52 -7.04 18.61 -2.25
C TYR A 52 -7.24 17.22 -1.66
N GLY A 53 -6.39 16.30 -2.05
CA GLY A 53 -6.34 14.94 -1.53
C GLY A 53 -4.90 14.43 -1.46
N TYR A 54 -4.70 13.35 -0.72
CA TYR A 54 -3.44 12.64 -0.71
C TYR A 54 -3.56 11.37 -1.54
N VAL A 55 -2.54 11.11 -2.36
CA VAL A 55 -2.37 9.85 -3.08
C VAL A 55 -1.08 9.19 -2.63
N VAL A 56 -1.11 7.88 -2.47
CA VAL A 56 0.10 7.10 -2.21
C VAL A 56 0.85 6.87 -3.52
N SER A 57 2.18 7.03 -3.48
CA SER A 57 3.04 6.77 -4.63
C SER A 57 3.93 5.55 -4.45
N LYS A 58 4.30 5.24 -3.20
CA LYS A 58 5.13 4.07 -2.87
C LYS A 58 4.74 3.53 -1.49
N GLN A 59 4.80 2.22 -1.35
CA GLN A 59 4.72 1.54 -0.05
C GLN A 59 5.69 0.37 -0.02
N SER A 60 6.33 0.14 1.12
CA SER A 60 7.14 -1.07 1.38
C SER A 60 6.82 -1.59 2.76
N LEU A 61 6.33 -2.82 2.83
CA LEU A 61 6.01 -3.57 4.05
C LEU A 61 7.06 -4.66 4.26
N ILE A 62 7.49 -4.83 5.50
CA ILE A 62 8.28 -5.98 5.95
C ILE A 62 7.54 -6.61 7.12
N LEU A 63 7.38 -7.94 7.08
CA LEU A 63 6.82 -8.77 8.14
C LEU A 63 7.87 -9.78 8.61
N THR A 64 7.94 -10.02 9.90
CA THR A 64 8.85 -11.03 10.49
C THR A 64 8.17 -12.38 10.69
N GLU A 65 6.84 -12.39 10.77
CA GLU A 65 6.00 -13.57 10.92
C GLU A 65 4.63 -13.35 10.28
N PRO A 66 3.92 -14.39 9.85
CA PRO A 66 2.56 -14.28 9.33
C PRO A 66 1.56 -13.97 10.44
N ILE A 67 0.43 -13.39 10.04
CA ILE A 67 -0.70 -13.07 10.91
C ILE A 67 -1.81 -14.07 10.60
N TYR A 68 -2.43 -14.65 11.63
CA TYR A 68 -3.45 -15.68 11.49
C TYR A 68 -4.83 -15.21 11.97
N GLU A 69 -5.85 -16.00 11.64
CA GLU A 69 -7.17 -15.89 12.24
C GLU A 69 -7.06 -15.88 13.77
N ASP A 70 -7.91 -15.08 14.43
CA ASP A 70 -7.96 -14.83 15.87
C ASP A 70 -6.75 -14.09 16.46
N ASP A 71 -5.71 -13.79 15.67
CA ASP A 71 -4.63 -12.93 16.16
C ASP A 71 -5.15 -11.53 16.52
N GLU A 72 -4.69 -11.03 17.67
CA GLU A 72 -4.87 -9.63 18.06
C GLU A 72 -3.66 -8.83 17.64
N ILE A 73 -3.86 -7.87 16.74
CA ILE A 73 -2.79 -6.97 16.29
C ILE A 73 -3.07 -5.52 16.67
N THR A 74 -2.01 -4.82 16.98
CA THR A 74 -2.03 -3.38 17.21
C THR A 74 -1.34 -2.67 16.05
N LEU A 75 -2.07 -1.78 15.40
CA LEU A 75 -1.51 -0.91 14.35
C LEU A 75 -1.27 0.48 14.91
N THR A 76 -0.08 0.99 14.65
CA THR A 76 0.29 2.36 15.01
C THR A 76 0.80 3.09 13.77
N THR A 77 0.48 4.37 13.62
CA THR A 77 0.99 5.19 12.51
C THR A 77 1.63 6.47 13.02
N ASP A 78 2.61 6.95 12.26
CA ASP A 78 3.27 8.23 12.48
C ASP A 78 3.56 8.93 11.15
N ILE A 79 3.54 10.28 11.17
CA ILE A 79 3.86 11.13 10.03
C ILE A 79 5.29 11.57 10.16
N GLY A 80 6.11 11.33 9.14
CA GLY A 80 7.50 11.76 9.10
C GLY A 80 7.68 13.21 8.68
N HIS A 81 8.93 13.65 8.66
CA HIS A 81 9.30 14.93 8.11
C HIS A 81 8.95 15.00 6.62
N TYR A 82 8.12 15.96 6.24
CA TYR A 82 7.75 16.14 4.85
C TYR A 82 8.64 17.18 4.15
N SER A 83 8.92 16.95 2.87
CA SER A 83 9.65 17.92 2.06
C SER A 83 8.87 18.22 0.77
N ASN A 84 8.55 19.49 0.55
CA ASN A 84 7.85 20.01 -0.63
C ASN A 84 6.55 19.24 -0.96
N VAL A 85 6.63 18.15 -1.73
CA VAL A 85 5.47 17.34 -2.17
C VAL A 85 5.52 15.89 -1.68
N ILE A 86 6.54 15.54 -0.90
CA ILE A 86 6.79 14.19 -0.38
C ILE A 86 6.38 14.14 1.08
N PHE A 87 5.44 13.28 1.40
CA PHE A 87 4.87 13.12 2.75
C PHE A 87 5.09 11.68 3.22
N PRO A 88 6.19 11.39 3.94
CA PRO A 88 6.44 10.07 4.50
C PRO A 88 5.43 9.73 5.60
N ARG A 89 4.96 8.49 5.59
CA ARG A 89 4.15 7.94 6.67
C ARG A 89 4.61 6.53 6.99
N PHE A 90 4.70 6.23 8.27
CA PHE A 90 5.16 4.97 8.81
C PHE A 90 4.04 4.26 9.53
N TYR A 91 4.03 2.94 9.43
CA TYR A 91 3.09 2.08 10.12
C TYR A 91 3.84 0.97 10.82
N TYR A 92 3.37 0.59 11.96
CA TYR A 92 3.96 -0.46 12.78
C TYR A 92 2.87 -1.46 13.15
N ILE A 93 3.20 -2.74 13.05
CA ILE A 93 2.33 -3.85 13.42
C ILE A 93 2.94 -4.52 14.64
N GLU A 94 2.16 -4.62 15.70
CA GLU A 94 2.55 -5.32 16.91
C GLU A 94 1.56 -6.46 17.19
N LYS A 95 2.08 -7.58 17.63
CA LYS A 95 1.34 -8.75 18.09
C LYS A 95 1.97 -9.21 19.40
N GLU A 96 1.15 -9.45 20.43
CA GLU A 96 1.62 -9.86 21.77
C GLU A 96 2.70 -8.91 22.35
N GLY A 97 2.58 -7.62 22.10
CA GLY A 97 3.53 -6.61 22.56
C GLY A 97 4.89 -6.60 21.82
N ARG A 98 5.06 -7.42 20.79
CA ARG A 98 6.26 -7.46 19.93
C ARG A 98 5.95 -6.84 18.56
N ARG A 99 6.89 -6.07 18.04
CA ARG A 99 6.80 -5.58 16.66
C ARG A 99 7.07 -6.72 15.68
N ILE A 100 6.07 -7.00 14.84
CA ILE A 100 6.13 -8.04 13.81
C ILE A 100 6.15 -7.46 12.40
N GLY A 101 5.88 -6.16 12.24
CA GLY A 101 5.92 -5.54 10.92
C GLY A 101 6.13 -4.03 10.96
N GLU A 102 6.70 -3.53 9.86
CA GLU A 102 6.86 -2.11 9.59
C GLU A 102 6.53 -1.83 8.12
N CYS A 103 5.72 -0.80 7.87
CA CYS A 103 5.49 -0.30 6.52
C CYS A 103 5.91 1.17 6.43
N ARG A 104 6.61 1.48 5.35
CA ARG A 104 6.97 2.84 4.95
C ARG A 104 6.17 3.22 3.72
N SER A 105 5.66 4.43 3.68
CA SER A 105 4.91 4.94 2.53
C SER A 105 5.27 6.37 2.21
N ILE A 106 5.17 6.72 0.94
CA ILE A 106 5.25 8.08 0.44
C ILE A 106 3.89 8.48 -0.09
N TRP A 107 3.38 9.57 0.45
CA TRP A 107 2.16 10.21 -0.02
C TRP A 107 2.49 11.52 -0.70
N THR A 108 1.61 11.95 -1.60
CA THR A 108 1.75 13.19 -2.36
C THR A 108 0.44 13.95 -2.33
N LEU A 109 0.51 15.27 -2.12
CA LEU A 109 -0.67 16.15 -2.15
C LEU A 109 -1.02 16.47 -3.60
N ILE A 110 -2.29 16.27 -3.96
CA ILE A 110 -2.81 16.61 -5.29
C ILE A 110 -3.91 17.68 -5.22
N ASP A 111 -3.94 18.54 -6.22
CA ASP A 111 -5.08 19.41 -6.54
C ASP A 111 -6.09 18.59 -7.35
N LEU A 112 -7.22 18.27 -6.74
CA LEU A 112 -8.26 17.39 -7.33
C LEU A 112 -8.89 17.98 -8.60
N LYS A 113 -9.01 19.31 -8.69
CA LYS A 113 -9.57 19.98 -9.86
C LYS A 113 -8.58 19.97 -11.03
N ARG A 114 -7.30 20.23 -10.76
CA ARG A 114 -6.25 20.29 -11.78
C ARG A 114 -5.64 18.94 -12.08
N ARG A 115 -5.90 17.93 -11.23
CA ARG A 115 -5.30 16.59 -11.28
C ARG A 115 -3.77 16.63 -11.35
N ARG A 116 -3.17 17.45 -10.49
CA ARG A 116 -1.72 17.69 -10.47
C ARG A 116 -1.20 17.74 -9.04
N ILE A 117 0.02 17.27 -8.89
CA ILE A 117 0.79 17.40 -7.66
C ILE A 117 0.91 18.87 -7.27
N THR A 118 0.69 19.16 -6.01
CA THR A 118 0.84 20.51 -5.42
C THR A 118 1.58 20.44 -4.10
N SER A 119 2.15 21.56 -3.66
CA SER A 119 2.76 21.66 -2.34
C SER A 119 1.82 22.36 -1.35
N PRO A 120 1.97 22.14 -0.03
CA PRO A 120 1.21 22.86 0.98
C PRO A 120 1.29 24.38 0.81
N LYS A 121 2.48 24.89 0.52
CA LYS A 121 2.70 26.32 0.27
C LYS A 121 1.84 26.85 -0.87
N ARG A 122 1.78 26.15 -2.01
CA ARG A 122 0.92 26.54 -3.16
C ARG A 122 -0.56 26.39 -2.87
N ALA A 123 -0.92 25.43 -2.04
CA ALA A 123 -2.30 25.20 -1.60
C ALA A 123 -2.73 26.15 -0.47
N GLY A 124 -1.84 26.97 0.07
CA GLY A 124 -2.12 27.82 1.25
C GLY A 124 -2.36 27.04 2.53
N LEU A 125 -1.75 25.87 2.66
CA LEU A 125 -1.91 24.98 3.79
C LEU A 125 -0.71 25.02 4.71
N THR A 126 -0.96 25.08 6.03
CA THR A 126 0.01 24.79 7.07
C THR A 126 -0.32 23.42 7.64
N LEU A 127 0.60 22.47 7.49
CA LEU A 127 0.46 21.09 7.91
C LEU A 127 1.35 20.82 9.13
N PRO A 128 0.99 19.86 9.99
CA PRO A 128 1.88 19.39 11.04
C PRO A 128 3.11 18.72 10.41
N ASP A 129 4.23 18.78 11.10
CA ASP A 129 5.51 18.22 10.68
C ASP A 129 6.20 17.54 11.87
N ASN A 130 7.00 16.53 11.58
CA ASN A 130 7.82 15.82 12.56
C ASN A 130 9.27 15.77 12.07
N PRO A 131 10.04 16.88 12.23
CA PRO A 131 11.38 17.01 11.66
C PRO A 131 12.39 15.98 12.20
N ASP A 132 12.13 15.40 13.36
CA ASP A 132 13.00 14.39 13.96
C ASP A 132 12.74 12.98 13.45
N LEU A 133 11.62 12.75 12.76
CA LEU A 133 11.25 11.45 12.21
C LEU A 133 11.62 11.36 10.74
N VAL A 134 12.86 10.98 10.48
CA VAL A 134 13.39 10.72 9.15
C VAL A 134 13.81 9.26 9.06
N LYS A 135 13.28 8.53 8.08
CA LYS A 135 13.65 7.14 7.78
C LYS A 135 13.89 7.00 6.28
N GLU A 136 14.50 5.88 5.91
CA GLU A 136 14.66 5.52 4.50
C GLU A 136 13.31 5.50 3.77
N GLU A 137 13.32 5.94 2.52
CA GLU A 137 12.15 5.87 1.65
C GLU A 137 11.84 4.41 1.25
N PRO A 138 10.57 4.11 0.89
CA PRO A 138 10.23 2.86 0.24
C PRO A 138 11.05 2.62 -1.02
N GLU A 139 11.31 1.35 -1.32
CA GLU A 139 12.08 0.92 -2.51
C GLU A 139 11.50 1.54 -3.79
N THR A 140 12.39 2.01 -4.66
CA THR A 140 12.02 2.40 -6.03
C THR A 140 12.17 1.19 -6.94
N LEU A 141 11.06 0.77 -7.54
CA LEU A 141 11.01 -0.37 -8.45
C LEU A 141 11.13 0.08 -9.90
N PHE A 142 11.84 -0.71 -10.69
CA PHE A 142 12.03 -0.49 -12.12
C PHE A 142 11.43 -1.63 -12.93
N MET A 143 11.01 -1.34 -14.15
CA MET A 143 10.52 -2.35 -15.09
C MET A 143 11.62 -3.38 -15.37
N GLN A 144 11.22 -4.64 -15.53
CA GLN A 144 12.14 -5.73 -15.85
C GLN A 144 12.21 -5.92 -17.37
N ASP A 145 13.41 -6.15 -17.89
CA ASP A 145 13.62 -6.32 -19.33
C ASP A 145 13.10 -7.67 -19.85
N ASP A 146 13.05 -8.69 -19.00
CA ASP A 146 12.66 -10.09 -19.30
C ASP A 146 11.24 -10.44 -18.82
N ARG A 147 10.43 -9.44 -18.49
CA ARG A 147 9.05 -9.63 -18.04
C ARG A 147 8.17 -10.32 -19.08
N GLN A 148 7.33 -11.23 -18.64
CA GLN A 148 6.45 -12.01 -19.49
C GLN A 148 4.99 -11.60 -19.29
N LEU A 149 4.24 -11.35 -20.38
CA LEU A 149 2.80 -11.15 -20.31
C LEU A 149 2.14 -12.48 -19.92
N VAL A 150 1.48 -12.53 -18.78
CA VAL A 150 0.88 -13.76 -18.23
C VAL A 150 -0.63 -13.69 -18.11
N SER A 151 -1.21 -12.48 -18.03
CA SER A 151 -2.65 -12.31 -17.88
C SER A 151 -3.10 -10.91 -18.27
N THR A 152 -4.40 -10.71 -18.31
CA THR A 152 -5.03 -9.39 -18.42
C THR A 152 -6.12 -9.27 -17.35
N TYR A 153 -6.35 -8.05 -16.85
CA TYR A 153 -7.37 -7.76 -15.85
C TYR A 153 -8.17 -6.52 -16.24
N THR A 154 -9.46 -6.70 -16.51
CA THR A 154 -10.36 -5.56 -16.74
C THR A 154 -10.93 -5.09 -15.43
N VAL A 155 -10.72 -3.82 -15.10
CA VAL A 155 -11.09 -3.24 -13.79
C VAL A 155 -12.62 -3.18 -13.65
N PRO A 156 -13.24 -3.97 -12.73
CA PRO A 156 -14.68 -3.98 -12.50
C PRO A 156 -15.11 -2.82 -11.60
N TYR A 157 -16.41 -2.57 -11.52
CA TYR A 157 -17.02 -1.59 -10.62
C TYR A 157 -16.60 -1.77 -9.14
N SER A 158 -16.53 -3.02 -8.67
CA SER A 158 -16.19 -3.34 -7.27
C SER A 158 -14.79 -2.91 -6.83
N ASP A 159 -13.92 -2.64 -7.78
CA ASP A 159 -12.53 -2.27 -7.49
C ASP A 159 -12.30 -0.74 -7.50
N ILE A 160 -13.33 0.02 -7.79
CA ILE A 160 -13.25 1.48 -7.93
C ILE A 160 -13.54 2.16 -6.59
N ASP A 161 -12.64 3.06 -6.21
CA ASP A 161 -12.79 3.89 -5.02
C ASP A 161 -13.69 5.12 -5.24
N THR A 162 -13.86 5.93 -4.20
CA THR A 162 -14.63 7.17 -4.24
C THR A 162 -14.04 8.24 -5.16
N ASN A 163 -12.77 8.12 -5.56
CA ASN A 163 -12.10 9.00 -6.53
C ASN A 163 -12.29 8.52 -7.96
N ARG A 164 -13.03 7.41 -8.17
CA ARG A 164 -13.29 6.75 -9.46
C ARG A 164 -12.06 6.10 -10.10
N HIS A 165 -11.08 5.70 -9.29
CA HIS A 165 -9.89 4.99 -9.71
C HIS A 165 -9.83 3.62 -9.08
N LEU A 166 -9.04 2.72 -9.66
CA LEU A 166 -8.67 1.45 -9.03
C LEU A 166 -8.12 1.74 -7.62
N ASN A 167 -8.77 1.17 -6.61
CA ASN A 167 -8.38 1.35 -5.21
C ASN A 167 -6.95 0.86 -5.00
N ASN A 168 -6.12 1.70 -4.37
CA ASN A 168 -4.70 1.38 -4.14
C ASN A 168 -4.47 0.07 -3.36
N THR A 169 -5.41 -0.38 -2.55
CA THR A 169 -5.32 -1.66 -1.82
C THR A 169 -5.54 -2.87 -2.72
N HIS A 170 -6.14 -2.71 -3.90
CA HIS A 170 -6.43 -3.81 -4.82
C HIS A 170 -5.26 -4.19 -5.74
N TYR A 171 -4.26 -3.34 -5.88
CA TYR A 171 -3.08 -3.66 -6.71
C TYR A 171 -2.34 -4.90 -6.20
N LEU A 172 -2.18 -5.02 -4.87
CA LEU A 172 -1.58 -6.21 -4.28
C LEU A 172 -2.45 -7.46 -4.52
N ARG A 173 -3.77 -7.38 -4.34
CA ARG A 173 -4.67 -8.50 -4.61
C ARG A 173 -4.58 -8.98 -6.07
N ILE A 174 -4.54 -8.05 -7.03
CA ILE A 174 -4.37 -8.38 -8.45
C ILE A 174 -3.03 -9.08 -8.67
N ALA A 175 -1.95 -8.56 -8.09
CA ALA A 175 -0.62 -9.14 -8.20
C ALA A 175 -0.52 -10.53 -7.55
N SER A 176 -1.07 -10.69 -6.34
CA SER A 176 -1.06 -11.96 -5.59
C SER A 176 -1.74 -13.10 -6.33
N ASN A 177 -2.77 -12.80 -7.13
CA ASN A 177 -3.49 -13.79 -7.93
C ASN A 177 -2.65 -14.40 -9.09
N LEU A 178 -1.48 -13.83 -9.38
CA LEU A 178 -0.55 -14.39 -10.38
C LEU A 178 0.48 -15.32 -9.76
N ILE A 179 0.57 -15.38 -8.45
CA ILE A 179 1.44 -16.31 -7.74
C ILE A 179 0.74 -17.66 -7.63
N PRO A 180 1.39 -18.79 -7.98
CA PRO A 180 0.79 -20.12 -7.84
C PRO A 180 0.29 -20.38 -6.41
N VAL A 181 -0.89 -21.00 -6.29
CA VAL A 181 -1.51 -21.27 -4.97
C VAL A 181 -0.59 -22.10 -4.08
N GLU A 182 0.14 -23.05 -4.65
CA GLU A 182 1.06 -23.93 -3.96
C GLU A 182 2.23 -23.17 -3.30
N ALA A 183 2.59 -22.00 -3.83
CA ALA A 183 3.63 -21.16 -3.25
C ALA A 183 3.24 -20.61 -1.86
N TYR A 184 1.94 -20.56 -1.57
CA TYR A 184 1.45 -20.07 -0.26
C TYR A 184 1.42 -21.14 0.84
N GLU A 185 1.55 -22.44 0.53
CA GLU A 185 1.39 -23.51 1.52
C GLU A 185 2.34 -23.37 2.71
N ASN A 186 3.64 -23.20 2.40
CA ASN A 186 4.70 -23.12 3.42
C ASN A 186 5.46 -21.80 3.41
N HIS A 187 4.95 -20.79 2.73
CA HIS A 187 5.57 -19.47 2.63
C HIS A 187 4.58 -18.37 2.93
N PHE A 188 5.06 -17.23 3.39
CA PHE A 188 4.29 -15.99 3.52
C PHE A 188 5.03 -14.84 2.87
N MET A 189 4.33 -13.79 2.52
CA MET A 189 4.92 -12.56 1.99
C MET A 189 5.62 -11.80 3.12
N ASP A 190 6.92 -11.98 3.28
CA ASP A 190 7.69 -11.28 4.32
C ASP A 190 8.14 -9.88 3.88
N SER A 191 8.15 -9.62 2.56
CA SER A 191 8.45 -8.30 2.02
C SER A 191 7.56 -7.99 0.81
N ILE A 192 6.93 -6.82 0.84
CA ILE A 192 6.05 -6.33 -0.23
C ILE A 192 6.43 -4.88 -0.52
N SER A 193 6.77 -4.57 -1.77
CA SER A 193 6.99 -3.21 -2.24
C SER A 193 6.05 -2.90 -3.40
N ILE A 194 5.37 -1.75 -3.35
CA ILE A 194 4.44 -1.30 -4.38
C ILE A 194 4.81 0.12 -4.82
N ASN A 195 4.99 0.31 -6.12
CA ASN A 195 5.12 1.64 -6.73
C ASN A 195 3.91 1.91 -7.62
N TYR A 196 3.15 2.95 -7.28
CA TYR A 196 1.98 3.43 -8.01
C TYR A 196 2.42 4.58 -8.91
N LYS A 197 2.38 4.38 -10.23
CA LYS A 197 2.90 5.35 -11.21
C LYS A 197 1.80 6.16 -11.88
N LYS A 198 0.68 5.49 -12.22
CA LYS A 198 -0.49 6.09 -12.86
C LYS A 198 -1.76 5.54 -12.27
N GLU A 199 -2.79 6.38 -12.22
CA GLU A 199 -4.14 5.96 -11.88
C GLU A 199 -4.76 5.12 -13.00
N ILE A 200 -5.52 4.11 -12.61
CA ILE A 200 -6.25 3.21 -13.52
C ILE A 200 -7.74 3.41 -13.29
N LEU A 201 -8.50 3.52 -14.38
CA LEU A 201 -9.93 3.82 -14.34
C LEU A 201 -10.77 2.55 -14.51
N ALA A 202 -12.07 2.67 -14.19
CA ALA A 202 -13.04 1.62 -14.46
C ALA A 202 -13.03 1.22 -15.95
N HIS A 203 -13.18 -0.07 -16.21
CA HIS A 203 -13.24 -0.67 -17.54
C HIS A 203 -11.93 -0.64 -18.34
N GLN A 204 -10.86 -0.04 -17.84
CA GLN A 204 -9.55 -0.20 -18.44
C GLN A 204 -9.07 -1.64 -18.25
N THR A 205 -8.36 -2.15 -19.24
CA THR A 205 -7.74 -3.49 -19.20
C THR A 205 -6.26 -3.30 -18.89
N ILE A 206 -5.82 -3.98 -17.85
CA ILE A 206 -4.43 -4.03 -17.41
C ILE A 206 -3.78 -5.25 -18.04
N GLU A 207 -2.68 -5.07 -18.76
CA GLU A 207 -1.78 -6.15 -19.16
C GLU A 207 -0.87 -6.45 -18.00
N LEU A 208 -0.89 -7.69 -17.51
CA LEU A 208 -0.15 -8.13 -16.32
C LEU A 208 1.07 -8.93 -16.73
N TYR A 209 2.23 -8.42 -16.38
CA TYR A 209 3.53 -9.04 -16.63
C TYR A 209 4.10 -9.59 -15.34
N LEU A 210 4.79 -10.71 -15.45
CA LEU A 210 5.43 -11.41 -14.33
C LEU A 210 6.89 -11.68 -14.65
N THR A 211 7.74 -11.36 -13.67
CA THR A 211 9.11 -11.88 -13.57
C THR A 211 9.24 -12.63 -12.25
N HIS A 212 9.75 -13.86 -12.28
CA HIS A 212 9.94 -14.69 -11.10
C HIS A 212 11.41 -15.10 -10.99
N ILE A 213 12.04 -14.71 -9.89
CA ILE A 213 13.47 -14.98 -9.60
C ILE A 213 13.58 -15.53 -8.18
N ASN A 214 13.87 -16.80 -8.04
CA ASN A 214 13.89 -17.51 -6.76
C ASN A 214 12.56 -17.29 -6.00
N ASP A 215 12.61 -16.80 -4.77
CA ASP A 215 11.43 -16.54 -3.92
C ASP A 215 10.82 -15.15 -4.13
N THR A 216 11.20 -14.47 -5.22
CA THR A 216 10.75 -13.10 -5.52
C THR A 216 9.91 -13.05 -6.79
N TYR A 217 8.71 -12.49 -6.67
CA TYR A 217 7.77 -12.22 -7.75
C TYR A 217 7.73 -10.71 -8.00
N ILE A 218 7.92 -10.29 -9.25
CA ILE A 218 7.78 -8.90 -9.68
C ILE A 218 6.64 -8.85 -10.69
N ILE A 219 5.58 -8.15 -10.32
CA ILE A 219 4.37 -8.01 -11.11
C ILE A 219 4.26 -6.57 -11.60
N GLU A 220 4.08 -6.40 -12.87
CA GLU A 220 3.95 -5.11 -13.52
C GLU A 220 2.60 -5.03 -14.23
N GLY A 221 1.94 -3.89 -14.12
CA GLY A 221 0.69 -3.64 -14.82
C GLY A 221 0.80 -2.47 -15.78
N ASP A 222 0.52 -2.75 -17.05
CA ASP A 222 0.50 -1.76 -18.11
C ASP A 222 -0.94 -1.53 -18.60
N VAL A 223 -1.25 -0.28 -18.90
CA VAL A 223 -2.51 0.11 -19.56
C VAL A 223 -2.15 0.92 -20.80
N GLU A 224 -2.63 0.48 -21.98
CA GLU A 224 -2.36 1.14 -23.26
C GLU A 224 -0.85 1.34 -23.53
N GLY A 225 -0.03 0.36 -23.12
CA GLY A 225 1.43 0.37 -23.30
C GLY A 225 2.20 1.24 -22.30
N GLU A 226 1.53 1.83 -21.30
CA GLU A 226 2.17 2.60 -20.25
C GLU A 226 2.17 1.86 -18.92
N ASN A 227 3.34 1.76 -18.26
CA ASN A 227 3.45 1.11 -16.96
C ASN A 227 2.76 1.94 -15.87
N CYS A 228 1.72 1.37 -15.27
CA CYS A 228 0.90 2.01 -14.24
C CYS A 228 1.33 1.66 -12.83
N PHE A 229 1.87 0.46 -12.62
CA PHE A 229 2.37 0.04 -11.30
C PHE A 229 3.40 -1.08 -11.39
N ILE A 230 4.15 -1.23 -10.32
CA ILE A 230 5.02 -2.39 -10.08
C ILE A 230 4.81 -2.87 -8.64
N VAL A 231 4.63 -4.17 -8.47
CA VAL A 231 4.58 -4.86 -7.17
C VAL A 231 5.71 -5.86 -7.13
N LYS A 232 6.54 -5.80 -6.08
CA LYS A 232 7.57 -6.79 -5.78
C LYS A 232 7.19 -7.49 -4.49
N ILE A 233 7.17 -8.81 -4.52
CA ILE A 233 6.80 -9.68 -3.41
C ILE A 233 7.92 -10.68 -3.20
N HIS A 234 8.43 -10.77 -1.98
CA HIS A 234 9.32 -11.83 -1.56
C HIS A 234 8.55 -12.79 -0.66
N MET A 235 8.70 -14.09 -0.94
CA MET A 235 8.08 -15.19 -0.20
C MET A 235 9.13 -15.85 0.69
N LYS A 236 8.85 -15.92 1.99
CA LYS A 236 9.74 -16.56 2.97
C LYS A 236 9.13 -17.85 3.47
N GLU A 237 9.94 -18.90 3.53
CA GLU A 237 9.54 -20.16 4.13
C GLU A 237 9.16 -19.97 5.61
N TYR A 238 8.05 -20.55 6.01
CA TYR A 238 7.55 -20.52 7.37
C TYR A 238 6.85 -21.84 7.71
N THR A 239 7.40 -22.51 8.69
CA THR A 239 6.82 -23.72 9.28
C THR A 239 6.16 -23.33 10.61
N LYS A 240 4.88 -23.62 10.75
CA LYS A 240 4.08 -23.33 11.96
C LYS A 240 4.46 -24.26 13.11
#